data_5beb81fa2c23c5902b5979836994e937
#
_entry.id   5beb81fa2c23c5902b5979836994e937
#
_cell.length_a   1.000
_cell.length_b   1.000
_cell.length_c   1.000
_cell.angle_alpha   90.00
_cell.angle_beta   90.00
_cell.angle_gamma   90.00
#
_symmetry.space_group_name_H-M   'P 1'
#
loop_
_entity.id
_entity.type
_entity.pdbx_description
1 polymer ?
#
loop_
_entity_poly.entity_id
_entity_poly.type
_entity_poly.pdbx_seq_one_letter_code
_entity_poly.pdbx_strand_id
1 'polypeptide(L)'
;MKKIISLESLAKDPGCLSEYDPNAMTIDKARKYIRQFLKVSLKTEYVKTEDALDRILAETLISKINVPNYNNSAMDGFAFNLSSLKKDNNLKIASTILAGNLSKQKIKPGFAAQVMTGSKIPEGTDTVLPFELVKQENNTIFVNEIPKKGANIRKLGEDIKKNGEVLKKGSFLRPAEVGLIASIGISKVKVFKKLRVAFFSTGDEVVKAGSSI
;
A
#
# COMPACT_ATOMS: atom_id res chain seq x y z
N MET A 1 6.15 -37.92 -22.53
CA MET A 1 6.14 -36.74 -23.42
C MET A 1 4.69 -36.39 -23.75
N LYS A 2 4.19 -35.19 -23.36
CA LYS A 2 2.85 -34.73 -23.74
C LYS A 2 2.88 -34.38 -25.24
N LYS A 3 2.05 -35.07 -26.04
CA LYS A 3 1.89 -34.76 -27.46
C LYS A 3 1.40 -33.31 -27.60
N ILE A 4 2.22 -32.45 -28.20
CA ILE A 4 1.85 -31.06 -28.52
C ILE A 4 0.93 -31.17 -29.75
N ILE A 5 -0.34 -30.81 -29.57
CA ILE A 5 -1.33 -30.80 -30.67
C ILE A 5 -1.06 -29.53 -31.48
N SER A 6 -0.90 -29.65 -32.80
CA SER A 6 -0.75 -28.50 -33.69
C SER A 6 -2.12 -27.87 -34.02
N LEU A 7 -2.14 -26.56 -34.35
CA LEU A 7 -3.34 -25.87 -34.80
C LEU A 7 -3.92 -26.52 -36.08
N GLU A 8 -3.05 -27.01 -36.99
CA GLU A 8 -3.45 -27.71 -38.18
C GLU A 8 -4.15 -29.06 -37.90
N SER A 9 -3.76 -29.75 -36.83
CA SER A 9 -4.44 -31.02 -36.44
C SER A 9 -5.79 -30.76 -35.78
N LEU A 10 -5.98 -29.60 -35.13
CA LEU A 10 -7.29 -29.19 -34.60
C LEU A 10 -8.25 -28.74 -35.68
N ALA A 11 -7.77 -28.07 -36.72
CA ALA A 11 -8.60 -27.64 -37.86
C ALA A 11 -9.12 -28.81 -38.69
N LYS A 12 -8.52 -29.99 -38.59
CA LYS A 12 -8.95 -31.21 -39.27
C LYS A 12 -9.82 -32.13 -38.38
N ASP A 13 -10.11 -31.72 -37.15
CA ASP A 13 -10.99 -32.50 -36.25
C ASP A 13 -12.45 -32.25 -36.66
N PRO A 14 -13.17 -33.28 -37.15
CA PRO A 14 -14.53 -33.12 -37.73
C PRO A 14 -15.59 -32.72 -36.69
N GLY A 15 -15.23 -32.55 -35.42
CA GLY A 15 -16.13 -32.31 -34.31
C GLY A 15 -16.86 -30.96 -34.27
N CYS A 16 -16.92 -30.21 -35.39
CA CYS A 16 -17.57 -28.90 -35.42
C CYS A 16 -18.59 -28.73 -36.56
N LEU A 17 -19.00 -29.82 -37.23
CA LEU A 17 -19.74 -29.73 -38.51
C LEU A 17 -21.24 -30.00 -38.44
N SER A 18 -21.83 -30.34 -37.27
CA SER A 18 -23.30 -30.48 -37.16
C SER A 18 -23.78 -30.26 -35.71
N GLU A 19 -25.05 -29.83 -35.55
CA GLU A 19 -25.72 -29.61 -34.25
C GLU A 19 -25.75 -30.84 -33.34
N TYR A 20 -25.52 -32.04 -33.89
CA TYR A 20 -25.55 -33.33 -33.16
C TYR A 20 -24.34 -34.22 -33.46
N ASP A 21 -23.15 -33.63 -33.50
CA ASP A 21 -21.96 -34.44 -33.67
C ASP A 21 -21.53 -35.05 -32.30
N PRO A 22 -21.62 -36.41 -32.16
CA PRO A 22 -21.20 -37.09 -30.96
C PRO A 22 -19.67 -36.91 -30.68
N ASN A 23 -18.90 -36.46 -31.66
CA ASN A 23 -17.49 -36.16 -31.55
C ASN A 23 -17.23 -34.68 -31.29
N ALA A 24 -18.26 -33.86 -31.08
CA ALA A 24 -18.13 -32.45 -30.82
C ALA A 24 -17.20 -32.21 -29.62
N MET A 25 -16.33 -31.24 -29.75
CA MET A 25 -15.38 -30.91 -28.71
C MET A 25 -16.09 -30.37 -27.45
N THR A 26 -15.93 -31.06 -26.32
CA THR A 26 -16.47 -30.60 -25.05
C THR A 26 -15.82 -29.28 -24.62
N ILE A 27 -16.53 -28.46 -23.88
CA ILE A 27 -16.01 -27.16 -23.34
C ILE A 27 -14.71 -27.36 -22.58
N ASP A 28 -14.59 -28.42 -21.80
CA ASP A 28 -13.37 -28.68 -21.03
C ASP A 28 -12.19 -29.08 -21.93
N LYS A 29 -12.44 -29.81 -22.99
CA LYS A 29 -11.43 -30.14 -24.01
C LYS A 29 -10.98 -28.85 -24.73
N ALA A 30 -11.91 -27.99 -25.13
CA ALA A 30 -11.62 -26.70 -25.76
C ALA A 30 -10.79 -25.80 -24.80
N ARG A 31 -11.20 -25.64 -23.57
CA ARG A 31 -10.43 -24.89 -22.55
C ARG A 31 -9.02 -25.42 -22.35
N LYS A 32 -8.86 -26.75 -22.35
CA LYS A 32 -7.53 -27.39 -22.23
C LYS A 32 -6.64 -27.04 -23.41
N TYR A 33 -7.18 -27.07 -24.64
CA TYR A 33 -6.44 -26.71 -25.84
C TYR A 33 -6.08 -25.20 -25.85
N ILE A 34 -7.04 -24.33 -25.57
CA ILE A 34 -6.79 -22.89 -25.47
C ILE A 34 -5.60 -22.63 -24.51
N ARG A 35 -5.59 -23.24 -23.31
CA ARG A 35 -4.49 -23.10 -22.36
C ARG A 35 -3.14 -23.57 -22.89
N GLN A 36 -3.09 -24.56 -23.77
CA GLN A 36 -1.84 -25.02 -24.38
C GLN A 36 -1.24 -24.02 -25.37
N PHE A 37 -2.08 -23.24 -26.03
CA PHE A 37 -1.65 -22.22 -27.00
C PHE A 37 -1.41 -20.85 -26.36
N LEU A 38 -1.91 -20.62 -25.14
CA LEU A 38 -1.66 -19.39 -24.42
C LEU A 38 -0.20 -19.31 -23.98
N LYS A 39 0.56 -18.49 -24.70
CA LYS A 39 1.92 -18.10 -24.29
C LYS A 39 1.79 -16.83 -23.44
N VAL A 40 1.96 -16.95 -22.12
CA VAL A 40 1.97 -15.77 -21.23
C VAL A 40 3.17 -14.90 -21.61
N SER A 41 2.91 -13.69 -22.08
CA SER A 41 3.98 -12.72 -22.33
C SER A 41 4.47 -12.15 -21.00
N LEU A 42 5.72 -12.41 -20.66
CA LEU A 42 6.40 -11.81 -19.49
C LEU A 42 7.05 -10.45 -19.83
N LYS A 43 6.65 -9.80 -20.94
CA LYS A 43 7.15 -8.46 -21.27
C LYS A 43 6.75 -7.47 -20.19
N THR A 44 7.66 -6.60 -19.84
CA THR A 44 7.48 -5.60 -18.78
C THR A 44 7.63 -4.19 -19.33
N GLU A 45 7.16 -3.22 -18.58
CA GLU A 45 7.32 -1.79 -18.84
C GLU A 45 7.32 -1.02 -17.53
N TYR A 46 7.88 0.20 -17.55
CA TYR A 46 7.75 1.13 -16.43
C TYR A 46 6.57 2.05 -16.70
N VAL A 47 5.73 2.21 -15.68
CA VAL A 47 4.62 3.17 -15.69
C VAL A 47 4.76 4.10 -14.49
N LYS A 48 4.18 5.29 -14.56
CA LYS A 48 4.09 6.15 -13.39
C LYS A 48 3.20 5.49 -12.33
N THR A 49 3.44 5.79 -11.07
CA THR A 49 2.65 5.20 -9.97
C THR A 49 1.15 5.54 -10.12
N GLU A 50 0.82 6.74 -10.58
CA GLU A 50 -0.56 7.18 -10.85
C GLU A 50 -1.25 6.35 -11.95
N ASP A 51 -0.48 5.81 -12.93
CA ASP A 51 -0.96 5.00 -14.05
C ASP A 51 -0.89 3.49 -13.76
N ALA A 52 -0.51 3.11 -12.54
CA ALA A 52 -0.28 1.71 -12.17
C ALA A 52 -1.54 0.96 -11.71
N LEU A 53 -2.68 1.63 -11.59
CA LEU A 53 -3.94 1.00 -11.22
C LEU A 53 -4.28 -0.14 -12.18
N ASP A 54 -4.78 -1.26 -11.63
CA ASP A 54 -5.15 -2.47 -12.35
C ASP A 54 -4.00 -3.13 -13.14
N ARG A 55 -2.76 -2.83 -12.76
CA ARG A 55 -1.58 -3.50 -13.31
C ARG A 55 -1.07 -4.59 -12.36
N ILE A 56 -0.22 -5.46 -12.90
CA ILE A 56 0.45 -6.51 -12.12
C ILE A 56 1.94 -6.15 -12.00
N LEU A 57 2.42 -6.11 -10.78
CA LEU A 57 3.80 -5.77 -10.45
C LEU A 57 4.78 -6.81 -11.01
N ALA A 58 5.80 -6.37 -11.74
CA ALA A 58 6.77 -7.25 -12.39
C ALA A 58 8.04 -7.51 -11.58
N GLU A 59 8.22 -6.80 -10.47
CA GLU A 59 9.34 -6.96 -9.53
C GLU A 59 8.85 -6.74 -8.10
N THR A 60 9.59 -7.28 -7.13
CA THR A 60 9.32 -7.02 -5.71
C THR A 60 9.77 -5.61 -5.36
N LEU A 61 8.92 -4.85 -4.70
CA LEU A 61 9.22 -3.49 -4.24
C LEU A 61 9.81 -3.53 -2.84
N ILE A 62 10.95 -2.85 -2.72
CA ILE A 62 11.69 -2.69 -1.47
C ILE A 62 11.66 -1.22 -1.07
N SER A 63 11.30 -0.93 0.18
CA SER A 63 11.30 0.44 0.68
C SER A 63 12.71 0.99 0.83
N LYS A 64 12.93 2.21 0.33
CA LYS A 64 14.18 2.95 0.54
C LYS A 64 14.18 3.78 1.81
N ILE A 65 13.04 3.88 2.49
CA ILE A 65 12.83 4.69 3.69
C ILE A 65 12.18 3.85 4.79
N ASN A 66 12.25 4.33 6.02
CA ASN A 66 11.39 3.84 7.10
C ASN A 66 10.05 4.57 7.06
N VAL A 67 8.98 3.89 7.48
CA VAL A 67 7.67 4.51 7.70
C VAL A 67 7.20 4.13 9.11
N PRO A 68 6.98 5.10 10.00
CA PRO A 68 7.37 6.50 9.86
C PRO A 68 8.90 6.68 9.79
N ASN A 69 9.36 7.79 9.24
CA ASN A 69 10.79 8.07 9.02
C ASN A 69 11.52 8.66 10.25
N TYR A 70 10.80 8.84 11.35
CA TYR A 70 11.29 9.20 12.70
C TYR A 70 10.25 8.78 13.75
N ASN A 71 10.67 8.76 15.02
CA ASN A 71 9.70 8.61 16.11
C ASN A 71 8.75 9.80 16.09
N ASN A 72 7.45 9.54 16.02
CA ASN A 72 6.44 10.60 15.94
C ASN A 72 5.31 10.39 16.95
N SER A 73 4.55 11.45 17.18
CA SER A 73 3.39 11.40 18.05
C SER A 73 2.21 10.65 17.35
N ALA A 74 1.62 9.72 18.08
CA ALA A 74 0.39 9.06 17.67
C ALA A 74 -0.88 9.88 17.96
N MET A 75 -0.76 10.92 18.80
CA MET A 75 -1.86 11.73 19.30
C MET A 75 -1.49 13.21 19.33
N ASP A 76 -2.48 14.07 19.30
CA ASP A 76 -2.33 15.48 19.66
C ASP A 76 -2.21 15.58 21.19
N GLY A 77 -1.19 16.25 21.68
CA GLY A 77 -0.94 16.25 23.12
C GLY A 77 0.36 16.92 23.53
N PHE A 78 0.92 16.48 24.65
CA PHE A 78 2.15 16.99 25.21
C PHE A 78 3.21 15.90 25.31
N ALA A 79 4.38 16.16 24.70
CA ALA A 79 5.57 15.31 24.81
C ALA A 79 6.44 15.77 25.95
N PHE A 80 6.84 14.87 26.84
CA PHE A 80 7.70 15.16 27.96
C PHE A 80 8.54 13.94 28.36
N ASN A 81 9.51 14.14 29.25
CA ASN A 81 10.25 13.04 29.84
C ASN A 81 9.50 12.55 31.08
N LEU A 82 9.06 11.30 31.10
CA LEU A 82 8.28 10.74 32.20
C LEU A 82 8.98 10.85 33.54
N SER A 83 10.33 10.63 33.57
CA SER A 83 11.11 10.72 34.79
C SER A 83 11.24 12.16 35.33
N SER A 84 10.84 13.16 34.56
CA SER A 84 10.88 14.57 34.98
C SER A 84 9.62 15.05 35.69
N LEU A 85 8.56 14.21 35.76
CA LEU A 85 7.39 14.50 36.59
C LEU A 85 7.81 14.55 38.06
N LYS A 86 7.56 15.69 38.69
CA LYS A 86 7.76 15.91 40.14
C LYS A 86 6.52 15.43 40.91
N LYS A 87 6.57 15.52 42.24
CA LYS A 87 5.45 15.15 43.13
C LYS A 87 4.13 15.84 42.77
N ASP A 88 4.19 17.07 42.25
CA ASP A 88 3.02 17.85 41.87
C ASP A 88 2.47 17.54 40.47
N ASN A 89 3.09 16.59 39.78
CA ASN A 89 2.71 16.14 38.43
C ASN A 89 2.48 17.28 37.42
N ASN A 90 3.23 18.36 37.50
CA ASN A 90 3.12 19.51 36.61
C ASN A 90 4.36 19.71 35.74
N LEU A 91 4.17 20.28 34.55
CA LEU A 91 5.22 20.60 33.58
C LEU A 91 4.89 21.94 32.90
N LYS A 92 5.92 22.77 32.69
CA LYS A 92 5.77 24.01 31.92
C LYS A 92 5.85 23.73 30.43
N ILE A 93 4.99 24.38 29.63
CA ILE A 93 5.03 24.26 28.18
C ILE A 93 6.20 25.10 27.66
N ALA A 94 7.16 24.45 26.98
CA ALA A 94 8.33 25.11 26.42
C ALA A 94 8.11 25.57 24.97
N SER A 95 7.33 24.83 24.18
CA SER A 95 7.14 25.08 22.74
C SER A 95 5.99 24.27 22.18
N THR A 96 5.59 24.61 20.94
CA THR A 96 4.65 23.85 20.12
C THR A 96 5.40 23.35 18.88
N ILE A 97 5.23 22.05 18.56
CA ILE A 97 5.86 21.39 17.41
C ILE A 97 4.75 20.82 16.52
N LEU A 98 4.63 21.38 15.32
CA LEU A 98 3.66 20.97 14.34
C LEU A 98 4.19 19.83 13.46
N ALA A 99 3.29 19.06 12.87
CA ALA A 99 3.63 18.05 11.86
C ALA A 99 4.42 18.69 10.69
N GLY A 100 5.43 17.98 10.20
CA GLY A 100 6.32 18.48 9.14
C GLY A 100 7.45 19.39 9.64
N ASN A 101 7.40 19.88 10.87
CA ASN A 101 8.50 20.64 11.46
C ASN A 101 9.55 19.68 12.04
N LEU A 102 10.76 19.65 11.45
CA LEU A 102 11.89 18.85 11.92
C LEU A 102 12.70 19.60 13.01
N SER A 103 12.02 20.24 13.95
CA SER A 103 12.67 20.92 15.06
C SER A 103 13.73 20.04 15.72
N LYS A 104 14.92 20.60 15.92
CA LYS A 104 16.00 20.00 16.72
C LYS A 104 15.94 20.42 18.19
N GLN A 105 14.82 21.00 18.62
CA GLN A 105 14.66 21.50 19.97
C GLN A 105 14.74 20.36 20.98
N LYS A 106 15.58 20.55 21.99
CA LYS A 106 15.72 19.67 23.13
C LYS A 106 14.88 20.20 24.31
N ILE A 107 13.98 19.35 24.79
CA ILE A 107 13.12 19.68 25.95
C ILE A 107 13.87 19.33 27.24
N LYS A 108 13.97 20.31 28.14
CA LYS A 108 14.64 20.15 29.44
C LYS A 108 13.71 19.42 30.43
N PRO A 109 14.27 18.75 31.45
CA PRO A 109 13.49 18.20 32.55
C PRO A 109 12.57 19.25 33.19
N GLY A 110 11.34 18.91 33.53
CA GLY A 110 10.33 19.81 34.09
C GLY A 110 9.56 20.61 33.01
N PHE A 111 9.84 20.38 31.74
CA PHE A 111 9.11 21.00 30.61
C PHE A 111 8.45 19.95 29.71
N ALA A 112 7.42 20.37 29.03
CA ALA A 112 6.73 19.63 27.97
C ALA A 112 6.73 20.44 26.67
N ALA A 113 6.62 19.74 25.53
CA ALA A 113 6.32 20.36 24.24
C ALA A 113 4.93 19.95 23.81
N GLN A 114 4.11 20.90 23.36
CA GLN A 114 2.87 20.60 22.67
C GLN A 114 3.21 20.00 21.31
N VAL A 115 2.62 18.83 20.98
CA VAL A 115 2.88 18.08 19.75
C VAL A 115 1.57 17.72 19.09
N MET A 116 1.58 17.67 17.75
CA MET A 116 0.44 17.21 16.95
C MET A 116 0.74 15.82 16.39
N THR A 117 -0.30 15.08 16.07
CA THR A 117 -0.20 13.75 15.44
C THR A 117 0.73 13.81 14.22
N GLY A 118 1.66 12.86 14.14
CA GLY A 118 2.66 12.82 13.08
C GLY A 118 3.88 13.74 13.27
N SER A 119 3.88 14.65 14.26
CA SER A 119 5.05 15.49 14.53
C SER A 119 6.19 14.67 15.15
N LYS A 120 7.44 15.03 14.79
CA LYS A 120 8.63 14.39 15.34
C LYS A 120 8.70 14.60 16.86
N ILE A 121 8.97 13.51 17.58
CA ILE A 121 9.19 13.55 19.02
C ILE A 121 10.47 14.35 19.31
N PRO A 122 10.41 15.43 20.13
CA PRO A 122 11.58 16.23 20.43
C PRO A 122 12.57 15.49 21.34
N GLU A 123 13.85 15.84 21.20
CA GLU A 123 14.88 15.29 22.08
C GLU A 123 14.59 15.61 23.55
N GLY A 124 14.91 14.66 24.43
CA GLY A 124 14.69 14.80 25.87
C GLY A 124 13.30 14.40 26.31
N THR A 125 12.42 13.97 25.41
CA THR A 125 11.07 13.45 25.74
C THR A 125 10.96 11.97 25.37
N ASP A 126 10.15 11.23 26.10
CA ASP A 126 9.98 9.79 25.94
C ASP A 126 8.52 9.32 26.08
N THR A 127 7.58 10.25 26.23
CA THR A 127 6.16 9.96 26.46
C THR A 127 5.31 11.09 25.93
N VAL A 128 4.17 10.74 25.31
CA VAL A 128 3.14 11.71 24.88
C VAL A 128 1.85 11.42 25.65
N LEU A 129 1.23 12.48 26.17
CA LEU A 129 -0.08 12.42 26.80
C LEU A 129 -1.07 13.27 26.00
N PRO A 130 -2.22 12.71 25.56
CA PRO A 130 -3.26 13.43 24.84
C PRO A 130 -3.78 14.65 25.61
N PHE A 131 -4.26 15.67 24.87
CA PHE A 131 -4.80 16.89 25.48
C PHE A 131 -5.92 16.59 26.47
N GLU A 132 -6.75 15.59 26.17
CA GLU A 132 -7.92 15.22 26.96
C GLU A 132 -7.56 14.65 28.34
N LEU A 133 -6.33 14.19 28.51
CA LEU A 133 -5.85 13.56 29.74
C LEU A 133 -5.02 14.50 30.63
N VAL A 134 -4.93 15.78 30.27
CA VAL A 134 -4.22 16.81 31.05
C VAL A 134 -5.16 17.97 31.36
N LYS A 135 -4.94 18.62 32.49
CA LYS A 135 -5.50 19.93 32.79
C LYS A 135 -4.45 20.97 32.42
N GLN A 136 -4.78 21.90 31.55
CA GLN A 136 -3.90 23.02 31.21
C GLN A 136 -4.37 24.30 31.92
N GLU A 137 -3.44 24.96 32.60
CA GLU A 137 -3.67 26.27 33.19
C GLU A 137 -2.53 27.19 32.75
N ASN A 138 -2.87 28.24 31.99
CA ASN A 138 -1.87 29.13 31.39
C ASN A 138 -0.77 28.36 30.61
N ASN A 139 0.46 28.46 31.03
CA ASN A 139 1.64 27.81 30.43
C ASN A 139 2.11 26.55 31.18
N THR A 140 1.20 25.92 31.92
CA THR A 140 1.51 24.74 32.74
C THR A 140 0.45 23.64 32.48
N ILE A 141 0.90 22.40 32.35
CA ILE A 141 0.04 21.23 32.30
C ILE A 141 0.12 20.44 33.62
N PHE A 142 -0.98 19.88 34.04
CA PHE A 142 -1.11 18.97 35.17
C PHE A 142 -1.49 17.60 34.66
N VAL A 143 -0.69 16.59 35.00
CA VAL A 143 -0.91 15.21 34.59
C VAL A 143 -1.74 14.51 35.64
N ASN A 144 -2.98 14.15 35.30
CA ASN A 144 -3.91 13.52 36.26
C ASN A 144 -3.53 12.05 36.52
N GLU A 145 -3.17 11.32 35.46
CA GLU A 145 -2.77 9.92 35.55
C GLU A 145 -1.39 9.73 34.90
N ILE A 146 -0.47 9.08 35.61
CA ILE A 146 0.88 8.84 35.11
C ILE A 146 0.84 7.77 34.02
N PRO A 147 1.18 8.12 32.76
CA PRO A 147 1.16 7.16 31.65
C PRO A 147 2.34 6.17 31.74
N LYS A 148 2.27 5.13 30.94
CA LYS A 148 3.44 4.26 30.74
C LYS A 148 4.50 4.98 29.90
N LYS A 149 5.78 4.75 30.20
CA LYS A 149 6.89 5.24 29.38
C LYS A 149 6.76 4.75 27.94
N GLY A 150 6.93 5.66 26.98
CA GLY A 150 6.75 5.37 25.55
C GLY A 150 5.30 5.44 25.06
N ALA A 151 4.34 5.81 25.92
CA ALA A 151 2.94 5.94 25.53
C ALA A 151 2.78 6.94 24.39
N ASN A 152 1.94 6.59 23.41
CA ASN A 152 1.56 7.40 22.25
C ASN A 152 2.73 7.87 21.38
N ILE A 153 3.83 7.11 21.35
CA ILE A 153 4.96 7.33 20.45
C ILE A 153 5.03 6.18 19.44
N ARG A 154 4.88 6.51 18.16
CA ARG A 154 5.14 5.59 17.06
C ARG A 154 6.63 5.57 16.75
N LYS A 155 7.17 4.37 16.61
CA LYS A 155 8.62 4.19 16.43
C LYS A 155 9.02 4.29 14.96
N LEU A 156 10.22 4.81 14.72
CA LEU A 156 10.89 4.76 13.42
C LEU A 156 10.76 3.37 12.77
N GLY A 157 10.18 3.31 11.57
CA GLY A 157 10.07 2.06 10.80
C GLY A 157 9.08 1.05 11.39
N GLU A 158 8.14 1.49 12.21
CA GLU A 158 7.14 0.62 12.83
C GLU A 158 6.25 -0.07 11.79
N ASP A 159 5.83 0.66 10.75
CA ASP A 159 4.99 0.12 9.67
C ASP A 159 5.86 -0.53 8.58
N ILE A 160 6.88 0.18 8.10
CA ILE A 160 7.77 -0.29 7.04
C ILE A 160 9.21 0.04 7.39
N LYS A 161 10.05 -0.97 7.44
CA LYS A 161 11.49 -0.78 7.64
C LYS A 161 12.17 -0.48 6.32
N LYS A 162 13.17 0.41 6.33
CA LYS A 162 14.08 0.60 5.21
C LYS A 162 14.69 -0.74 4.80
N ASN A 163 14.75 -1.00 3.48
CA ASN A 163 15.15 -2.26 2.85
C ASN A 163 14.20 -3.44 3.13
N GLY A 164 13.03 -3.19 3.73
CA GLY A 164 11.97 -4.18 3.86
C GLY A 164 11.16 -4.34 2.57
N GLU A 165 10.65 -5.55 2.36
CA GLU A 165 9.71 -5.85 1.27
C GLU A 165 8.38 -5.16 1.55
N VAL A 166 7.84 -4.45 0.53
CA VAL A 166 6.57 -3.72 0.59
C VAL A 166 5.49 -4.47 -0.18
N LEU A 167 5.79 -4.85 -1.42
CA LEU A 167 4.89 -5.61 -2.30
C LEU A 167 5.69 -6.63 -3.09
N LYS A 168 5.14 -7.82 -3.25
CA LYS A 168 5.77 -8.91 -4.02
C LYS A 168 5.55 -8.76 -5.52
N LYS A 169 6.50 -9.25 -6.31
CA LYS A 169 6.28 -9.51 -7.73
C LYS A 169 5.01 -10.34 -7.92
N GLY A 170 4.17 -9.95 -8.87
CA GLY A 170 2.88 -10.59 -9.13
C GLY A 170 1.71 -9.97 -8.37
N SER A 171 1.93 -9.01 -7.49
CA SER A 171 0.85 -8.28 -6.83
C SER A 171 0.01 -7.51 -7.83
N PHE A 172 -1.31 -7.62 -7.70
CA PHE A 172 -2.27 -6.81 -8.44
C PHE A 172 -2.38 -5.45 -7.75
N LEU A 173 -2.22 -4.36 -8.49
CA LEU A 173 -2.17 -3.00 -7.97
C LEU A 173 -3.58 -2.39 -7.92
N ARG A 174 -4.23 -2.51 -6.79
CA ARG A 174 -5.49 -1.84 -6.44
C ARG A 174 -5.20 -0.42 -5.90
N PRO A 175 -6.21 0.40 -5.63
CA PRO A 175 -6.00 1.74 -5.06
C PRO A 175 -5.13 1.76 -3.80
N ALA A 176 -5.28 0.76 -2.90
CA ALA A 176 -4.50 0.65 -1.68
C ALA A 176 -3.00 0.42 -1.96
N GLU A 177 -2.68 -0.49 -2.88
CA GLU A 177 -1.29 -0.75 -3.28
C GLU A 177 -0.67 0.46 -3.97
N VAL A 178 -1.42 1.16 -4.83
CA VAL A 178 -0.95 2.39 -5.48
C VAL A 178 -0.68 3.48 -4.45
N GLY A 179 -1.59 3.66 -3.48
CA GLY A 179 -1.41 4.59 -2.36
C GLY A 179 -0.19 4.26 -1.50
N LEU A 180 0.02 2.97 -1.20
CA LEU A 180 1.18 2.49 -0.46
C LEU A 180 2.49 2.79 -1.21
N ILE A 181 2.55 2.52 -2.52
CA ILE A 181 3.70 2.83 -3.37
C ILE A 181 4.01 4.33 -3.37
N ALA A 182 2.97 5.16 -3.49
CA ALA A 182 3.12 6.62 -3.46
C ALA A 182 3.61 7.12 -2.10
N SER A 183 3.11 6.55 -0.99
CA SER A 183 3.49 6.95 0.38
C SER A 183 4.96 6.72 0.71
N ILE A 184 5.61 5.77 0.05
CA ILE A 184 7.06 5.51 0.18
C ILE A 184 7.91 6.25 -0.87
N GLY A 185 7.29 7.16 -1.65
CA GLY A 185 7.98 8.05 -2.57
C GLY A 185 8.41 7.41 -3.90
N ILE A 186 7.83 6.28 -4.28
CA ILE A 186 8.12 5.63 -5.57
C ILE A 186 7.24 6.26 -6.66
N SER A 187 7.84 6.94 -7.63
CA SER A 187 7.15 7.63 -8.72
C SER A 187 6.89 6.76 -9.95
N LYS A 188 7.64 5.66 -10.11
CA LYS A 188 7.50 4.73 -11.24
C LYS A 188 7.67 3.30 -10.77
N VAL A 189 6.89 2.38 -11.32
CA VAL A 189 6.93 0.95 -11.02
C VAL A 189 7.06 0.12 -12.29
N LYS A 190 7.72 -1.01 -12.17
CA LYS A 190 7.83 -2.00 -13.24
C LYS A 190 6.66 -2.94 -13.18
N VAL A 191 5.89 -3.01 -14.24
CA VAL A 191 4.68 -3.83 -14.34
C VAL A 191 4.74 -4.75 -15.55
N PHE A 192 3.97 -5.83 -15.53
CA PHE A 192 3.76 -6.62 -16.74
C PHE A 192 2.94 -5.84 -17.76
N LYS A 193 3.28 -5.95 -19.04
CA LYS A 193 2.51 -5.34 -20.12
C LYS A 193 1.12 -5.95 -20.19
N LYS A 194 0.12 -5.12 -20.48
CA LYS A 194 -1.24 -5.59 -20.78
C LYS A 194 -1.21 -6.48 -22.00
N LEU A 195 -2.00 -7.53 -21.98
CA LEU A 195 -2.20 -8.37 -23.16
C LEU A 195 -3.01 -7.61 -24.21
N ARG A 196 -2.64 -7.80 -25.47
CA ARG A 196 -3.46 -7.35 -26.58
C ARG A 196 -4.36 -8.51 -26.99
N VAL A 197 -5.65 -8.32 -26.82
CA VAL A 197 -6.68 -9.34 -27.15
C VAL A 197 -7.48 -8.81 -28.32
N ALA A 198 -7.59 -9.61 -29.37
CA ALA A 198 -8.54 -9.40 -30.45
C ALA A 198 -9.73 -10.33 -30.24
N PHE A 199 -10.91 -9.85 -30.46
CA PHE A 199 -12.13 -10.65 -30.50
C PHE A 199 -12.95 -10.25 -31.70
N PHE A 200 -13.73 -11.19 -32.20
CA PHE A 200 -14.64 -10.98 -33.34
C PHE A 200 -15.85 -11.87 -33.13
N SER A 201 -16.99 -11.42 -33.66
CA SER A 201 -18.21 -12.22 -33.78
C SER A 201 -18.36 -12.71 -35.20
N THR A 202 -18.99 -13.86 -35.36
CA THR A 202 -19.30 -14.47 -36.65
C THR A 202 -20.80 -14.76 -36.71
N GLY A 203 -21.36 -14.70 -37.90
CA GLY A 203 -22.79 -14.92 -38.15
C GLY A 203 -23.44 -13.70 -38.78
N ASP A 204 -24.23 -13.91 -39.83
CA ASP A 204 -24.92 -12.84 -40.57
C ASP A 204 -26.05 -12.21 -39.74
N GLU A 205 -26.49 -12.91 -38.70
CA GLU A 205 -27.50 -12.44 -37.74
C GLU A 205 -26.92 -11.43 -36.72
N VAL A 206 -25.59 -11.31 -36.63
CA VAL A 206 -24.96 -10.43 -35.65
C VAL A 206 -24.84 -9.01 -36.19
N VAL A 207 -25.66 -8.11 -35.70
CA VAL A 207 -25.69 -6.70 -36.09
C VAL A 207 -25.15 -5.80 -35.00
N LYS A 208 -24.72 -4.58 -35.38
CA LYS A 208 -24.26 -3.58 -34.39
C LYS A 208 -25.41 -3.17 -33.50
N ALA A 209 -25.11 -2.87 -32.23
CA ALA A 209 -26.09 -2.29 -31.33
C ALA A 209 -26.66 -0.98 -31.92
N GLY A 210 -27.99 -0.83 -31.90
CA GLY A 210 -28.73 0.27 -32.54
C GLY A 210 -29.11 0.06 -33.98
N SER A 211 -28.73 -1.04 -34.59
CA SER A 211 -29.28 -1.46 -35.91
C SER A 211 -30.69 -2.07 -35.74
N SER A 212 -31.51 -2.01 -36.78
CA SER A 212 -32.80 -2.75 -36.82
C SER A 212 -32.50 -4.25 -36.76
N ILE A 213 -33.23 -4.96 -35.92
CA ILE A 213 -33.21 -6.42 -35.79
C ILE A 213 -34.30 -7.01 -36.67
#